data_985a1ea99a229e758cec662809dde34c
#
_entry.id   985a1ea99a229e758cec662809dde34c
#
_cell.length_a   1.000
_cell.length_b   1.000
_cell.length_c   1.000
_cell.angle_alpha   90.00
_cell.angle_beta   90.00
_cell.angle_gamma   90.00
#
_symmetry.space_group_name_H-M   'P 1'
#
loop_
_entity.id
_entity.type
_entity.pdbx_description
1 polymer ?
#
loop_
_entity_poly.entity_id
_entity_poly.type
_entity_poly.pdbx_seq_one_letter_code
_entity_poly.pdbx_strand_id
1 'polypeptide(L)'
;MAKLFLLRHLQSQWNLENRFTGWTDVPLSEEGVKSAKEVAKKFADSRIDKVYASSLTRNKKSASLILENLDKKETPIIFDKALDERNYGELQGLNKDEARAKYGEEQVRLWQKSWDQPPPGGESLKDVYNRIIPFYQEYIEKDLKQGKNILVITSHNSLRALIKYIEEISDQEIINLEIKTGELREYEM
;
A
#
# COMPACT_ATOMS: atom_id res chain seq x y z
N MET A 1 10.41 -8.11 21.19
CA MET A 1 9.12 -7.69 20.62
C MET A 1 9.13 -7.97 19.14
N ALA A 2 7.98 -8.32 18.55
CA ALA A 2 7.86 -8.50 17.11
C ALA A 2 7.91 -7.14 16.41
N LYS A 3 8.32 -7.11 15.14
CA LYS A 3 8.31 -5.89 14.33
C LYS A 3 7.33 -6.02 13.17
N LEU A 4 6.57 -4.96 12.93
CA LEU A 4 5.75 -4.79 11.75
C LEU A 4 6.39 -3.73 10.85
N PHE A 5 6.66 -4.12 9.62
CA PHE A 5 7.15 -3.25 8.56
C PHE A 5 6.03 -3.01 7.55
N LEU A 6 5.66 -1.77 7.31
CA LEU A 6 4.71 -1.38 6.30
C LEU A 6 5.45 -0.67 5.16
N LEU A 7 5.41 -1.23 3.97
CA LEU A 7 6.09 -0.70 2.78
C LEU A 7 5.08 -0.40 1.68
N ARG A 8 5.09 0.84 1.17
CA ARG A 8 4.41 1.12 -0.08
C ARG A 8 5.22 0.54 -1.24
N HIS A 9 4.54 -0.15 -2.17
CA HIS A 9 5.18 -0.65 -3.39
C HIS A 9 6.06 0.40 -4.07
N LEU A 10 7.07 -0.05 -4.82
CA LEU A 10 7.94 0.79 -5.63
C LEU A 10 7.13 1.53 -6.71
N GLN A 11 7.71 2.57 -7.32
CA GLN A 11 7.00 3.37 -8.31
C GLN A 11 6.48 2.50 -9.46
N SER A 12 5.18 2.60 -9.75
CA SER A 12 4.56 1.98 -10.91
C SER A 12 4.57 2.92 -12.12
N GLN A 13 4.32 2.38 -13.32
CA GLN A 13 4.23 3.16 -14.54
C GLN A 13 3.17 4.28 -14.42
N TRP A 14 2.00 4.00 -13.85
CA TRP A 14 0.97 5.01 -13.69
C TRP A 14 1.22 5.98 -12.53
N ASN A 15 2.06 5.64 -11.55
CA ASN A 15 2.56 6.66 -10.62
C ASN A 15 3.42 7.70 -11.36
N LEU A 16 4.32 7.24 -12.25
CA LEU A 16 5.16 8.10 -13.08
C LEU A 16 4.32 8.99 -14.00
N GLU A 17 3.25 8.44 -14.58
CA GLU A 17 2.35 9.15 -15.51
C GLU A 17 1.28 10.01 -14.80
N ASN A 18 1.28 10.09 -13.46
CA ASN A 18 0.29 10.82 -12.67
C ASN A 18 -1.16 10.37 -12.96
N ARG A 19 -1.40 9.05 -13.06
CA ARG A 19 -2.74 8.47 -13.29
C ARG A 19 -3.31 7.82 -12.04
N PHE A 20 -4.64 7.77 -11.97
CA PHE A 20 -5.36 6.94 -11.01
C PHE A 20 -5.19 5.47 -11.36
N THR A 21 -4.63 4.67 -10.47
CA THR A 21 -4.33 3.26 -10.75
C THR A 21 -5.42 2.33 -10.20
N GLY A 22 -5.69 2.38 -8.91
CA GLY A 22 -6.67 1.49 -8.27
C GLY A 22 -6.37 0.01 -8.52
N TRP A 23 -7.37 -0.72 -8.98
CA TRP A 23 -7.27 -2.15 -9.30
C TRP A 23 -6.73 -2.45 -10.69
N THR A 24 -6.53 -1.45 -11.53
CA THR A 24 -5.86 -1.68 -12.82
C THR A 24 -4.46 -2.20 -12.56
N ASP A 25 -4.14 -3.32 -13.17
CA ASP A 25 -2.89 -4.02 -12.93
C ASP A 25 -1.78 -3.52 -13.88
N VAL A 26 -0.94 -2.63 -13.37
CA VAL A 26 0.14 -2.00 -14.11
C VAL A 26 1.50 -2.39 -13.54
N PRO A 27 2.56 -2.50 -14.37
CA PRO A 27 3.90 -2.85 -13.93
C PRO A 27 4.56 -1.72 -13.14
N LEU A 28 5.71 -2.03 -12.53
CA LEU A 28 6.63 -1.02 -12.01
C LEU A 28 7.24 -0.24 -13.18
N SER A 29 7.56 1.03 -12.93
CA SER A 29 8.41 1.81 -13.83
C SER A 29 9.86 1.32 -13.76
N GLU A 30 10.69 1.69 -14.74
CA GLU A 30 12.12 1.39 -14.70
C GLU A 30 12.79 1.99 -13.45
N GLU A 31 12.43 3.21 -13.10
CA GLU A 31 12.92 3.87 -11.89
C GLU A 31 12.47 3.15 -10.62
N GLY A 32 11.22 2.64 -10.60
CA GLY A 32 10.74 1.81 -9.50
C GLY A 32 11.58 0.54 -9.35
N VAL A 33 11.89 -0.16 -10.43
CA VAL A 33 12.76 -1.34 -10.38
C VAL A 33 14.17 -0.99 -9.89
N LYS A 34 14.77 0.09 -10.41
CA LYS A 34 16.12 0.55 -9.98
C LYS A 34 16.16 0.93 -8.49
N SER A 35 15.09 1.49 -7.96
CA SER A 35 15.01 1.90 -6.54
C SER A 35 14.98 0.73 -5.55
N ALA A 36 14.70 -0.50 -6.01
CA ALA A 36 14.55 -1.67 -5.16
C ALA A 36 15.75 -1.91 -4.22
N LYS A 37 16.97 -1.74 -4.75
CA LYS A 37 18.21 -1.92 -3.97
C LYS A 37 18.33 -0.93 -2.81
N GLU A 38 18.01 0.34 -3.07
CA GLU A 38 18.06 1.37 -2.02
C GLU A 38 16.96 1.17 -0.97
N VAL A 39 15.78 0.77 -1.39
CA VAL A 39 14.69 0.45 -0.46
C VAL A 39 15.03 -0.79 0.37
N ALA A 40 15.62 -1.82 -0.23
CA ALA A 40 16.05 -3.03 0.47
C ALA A 40 17.09 -2.72 1.58
N LYS A 41 18.00 -1.79 1.38
CA LYS A 41 18.98 -1.39 2.42
C LYS A 41 18.32 -0.97 3.74
N LYS A 42 17.09 -0.45 3.72
CA LYS A 42 16.34 -0.09 4.93
C LYS A 42 16.04 -1.28 5.84
N PHE A 43 16.15 -2.51 5.32
CA PHE A 43 15.90 -3.77 6.02
C PHE A 43 17.17 -4.59 6.26
N ALA A 44 18.38 -4.06 5.94
CA ALA A 44 19.62 -4.85 5.91
C ALA A 44 19.84 -5.63 7.22
N ASP A 45 19.62 -4.98 8.36
CA ASP A 45 19.80 -5.55 9.69
C ASP A 45 18.51 -6.12 10.29
N SER A 46 17.42 -6.19 9.51
CA SER A 46 16.12 -6.63 9.99
C SER A 46 15.88 -8.11 9.66
N ARG A 47 15.42 -8.87 10.64
CA ARG A 47 14.86 -10.19 10.41
C ARG A 47 13.45 -10.01 9.86
N ILE A 48 13.11 -10.67 8.75
CA ILE A 48 11.77 -10.75 8.18
C ILE A 48 11.38 -12.24 8.14
N ASP A 49 10.37 -12.62 8.90
CA ASP A 49 9.93 -14.00 9.01
C ASP A 49 8.86 -14.37 7.97
N LYS A 50 8.07 -13.37 7.55
CA LYS A 50 7.00 -13.56 6.59
C LYS A 50 6.62 -12.24 5.92
N VAL A 51 6.17 -12.34 4.67
CA VAL A 51 5.67 -11.20 3.90
C VAL A 51 4.19 -11.41 3.59
N TYR A 52 3.39 -10.37 3.77
CA TYR A 52 2.04 -10.26 3.23
C TYR A 52 2.03 -9.18 2.16
N ALA A 53 1.48 -9.44 0.99
CA ALA A 53 1.44 -8.45 -0.07
C ALA A 53 0.11 -8.47 -0.83
N SER A 54 -0.25 -7.33 -1.39
CA SER A 54 -1.37 -7.21 -2.32
C SER A 54 -1.19 -8.13 -3.53
N SER A 55 -2.30 -8.59 -4.09
CA SER A 55 -2.31 -9.47 -5.26
C SER A 55 -1.91 -8.77 -6.57
N LEU A 56 -1.82 -7.45 -6.59
CA LEU A 56 -1.50 -6.65 -7.77
C LEU A 56 -0.02 -6.76 -8.15
N THR A 57 0.27 -6.81 -9.45
CA THR A 57 1.61 -7.06 -10.02
C THR A 57 2.68 -6.12 -9.46
N ARG A 58 2.40 -4.83 -9.30
CA ARG A 58 3.35 -3.85 -8.74
C ARG A 58 3.77 -4.20 -7.30
N ASN A 59 2.86 -4.75 -6.49
CA ASN A 59 3.16 -5.19 -5.12
C ASN A 59 3.93 -6.51 -5.11
N LYS A 60 3.51 -7.48 -5.92
CA LYS A 60 4.22 -8.77 -6.09
C LYS A 60 5.65 -8.55 -6.55
N LYS A 61 5.84 -7.71 -7.56
CA LYS A 61 7.17 -7.41 -8.10
C LYS A 61 8.02 -6.65 -7.09
N SER A 62 7.43 -5.72 -6.33
CA SER A 62 8.14 -5.03 -5.25
C SER A 62 8.62 -6.02 -4.19
N ALA A 63 7.76 -6.94 -3.74
CA ALA A 63 8.12 -7.97 -2.76
C ALA A 63 9.29 -8.83 -3.25
N SER A 64 9.20 -9.36 -4.48
CA SER A 64 10.25 -10.17 -5.09
C SER A 64 11.59 -9.43 -5.15
N LEU A 65 11.59 -8.19 -5.67
CA LEU A 65 12.81 -7.39 -5.81
C LEU A 65 13.44 -7.04 -4.45
N ILE A 66 12.64 -6.70 -3.44
CA ILE A 66 13.14 -6.39 -2.10
C ILE A 66 13.79 -7.63 -1.48
N LEU A 67 13.12 -8.78 -1.49
CA LEU A 67 13.66 -10.02 -0.93
C LEU A 67 14.89 -10.52 -1.69
N GLU A 68 14.92 -10.34 -3.01
CA GLU A 68 16.10 -10.66 -3.82
C GLU A 68 17.32 -9.82 -3.44
N ASN A 69 17.16 -8.51 -3.26
CA ASN A 69 18.24 -7.62 -2.84
C ASN A 69 18.68 -7.82 -1.39
N LEU A 70 17.86 -8.47 -0.55
CA LEU A 70 18.19 -8.85 0.83
C LEU A 70 18.78 -10.25 0.94
N ASP A 71 18.90 -10.99 -0.15
CA ASP A 71 19.24 -12.44 -0.15
C ASP A 71 18.32 -13.28 0.74
N LYS A 72 17.02 -12.94 0.73
CA LYS A 72 15.95 -13.58 1.53
C LYS A 72 14.85 -14.18 0.67
N LYS A 73 15.21 -14.76 -0.49
CA LYS A 73 14.26 -15.29 -1.47
C LYS A 73 13.35 -16.39 -0.92
N GLU A 74 13.81 -17.12 0.10
CA GLU A 74 13.07 -18.22 0.75
C GLU A 74 12.04 -17.72 1.79
N THR A 75 11.97 -16.40 2.05
CA THR A 75 10.98 -15.86 3.00
C THR A 75 9.57 -16.11 2.45
N PRO A 76 8.68 -16.74 3.23
CA PRO A 76 7.31 -17.00 2.79
C PRO A 76 6.55 -15.72 2.45
N ILE A 77 5.89 -15.70 1.29
CA ILE A 77 5.04 -14.58 0.87
C ILE A 77 3.60 -15.07 0.71
N ILE A 78 2.66 -14.34 1.30
CA ILE A 78 1.23 -14.53 1.08
C ILE A 78 0.69 -13.32 0.31
N PHE A 79 0.07 -13.61 -0.83
CA PHE A 79 -0.62 -12.60 -1.63
C PHE A 79 -2.11 -12.68 -1.38
N ASP A 80 -2.74 -11.55 -1.04
CA ASP A 80 -4.16 -11.52 -0.79
C ASP A 80 -4.82 -10.24 -1.33
N LYS A 81 -6.05 -10.40 -1.87
CA LYS A 81 -6.85 -9.29 -2.41
C LYS A 81 -7.34 -8.33 -1.32
N ALA A 82 -7.45 -8.79 -0.07
CA ALA A 82 -7.78 -7.91 1.04
C ALA A 82 -6.76 -6.77 1.21
N LEU A 83 -5.53 -6.97 0.73
CA LEU A 83 -4.47 -5.97 0.73
C LEU A 83 -4.40 -5.13 -0.55
N ASP A 84 -5.30 -5.33 -1.54
CA ASP A 84 -5.25 -4.58 -2.78
C ASP A 84 -5.58 -3.09 -2.55
N GLU A 85 -5.10 -2.24 -3.47
CA GLU A 85 -5.35 -0.80 -3.46
C GLU A 85 -6.86 -0.51 -3.47
N ARG A 86 -7.23 0.71 -3.07
CA ARG A 86 -8.57 1.23 -3.24
C ARG A 86 -8.97 1.18 -4.72
N ASN A 87 -10.17 0.66 -4.99
CA ASN A 87 -10.77 0.77 -6.31
C ASN A 87 -11.16 2.22 -6.58
N TYR A 88 -10.61 2.81 -7.63
CA TYR A 88 -10.94 4.17 -8.05
C TYR A 88 -12.10 4.25 -9.05
N GLY A 89 -12.77 3.13 -9.37
CA GLY A 89 -13.93 3.08 -10.25
C GLY A 89 -13.65 3.74 -11.60
N GLU A 90 -14.53 4.68 -11.98
CA GLU A 90 -14.45 5.39 -13.26
C GLU A 90 -13.23 6.31 -13.40
N LEU A 91 -12.52 6.61 -12.31
CA LEU A 91 -11.30 7.42 -12.39
C LEU A 91 -10.09 6.59 -12.85
N GLN A 92 -10.14 5.25 -12.79
CA GLN A 92 -9.00 4.40 -13.16
C GLN A 92 -8.54 4.68 -14.60
N GLY A 93 -7.23 4.93 -14.75
CA GLY A 93 -6.60 5.30 -16.01
C GLY A 93 -6.60 6.78 -16.36
N LEU A 94 -7.45 7.59 -15.72
CA LEU A 94 -7.44 9.04 -15.96
C LEU A 94 -6.17 9.67 -15.37
N ASN A 95 -5.59 10.63 -16.12
CA ASN A 95 -4.58 11.50 -15.55
C ASN A 95 -5.23 12.38 -14.46
N LYS A 96 -4.52 12.59 -13.35
CA LYS A 96 -5.09 13.29 -12.19
C LYS A 96 -5.39 14.76 -12.46
N ASP A 97 -4.61 15.42 -13.31
CA ASP A 97 -4.83 16.82 -13.67
C ASP A 97 -6.01 16.95 -14.65
N GLU A 98 -6.16 16.01 -15.59
CA GLU A 98 -7.34 15.92 -16.44
C GLU A 98 -8.61 15.64 -15.64
N ALA A 99 -8.54 14.77 -14.63
CA ALA A 99 -9.67 14.50 -13.76
C ALA A 99 -10.08 15.77 -12.96
N ARG A 100 -9.10 16.52 -12.45
CA ARG A 100 -9.37 17.79 -11.75
C ARG A 100 -10.01 18.83 -12.68
N ALA A 101 -9.52 18.94 -13.91
CA ALA A 101 -10.12 19.82 -14.92
C ALA A 101 -11.55 19.42 -15.25
N LYS A 102 -11.85 18.11 -15.29
CA LYS A 102 -13.17 17.57 -15.67
C LYS A 102 -14.19 17.65 -14.54
N TYR A 103 -13.79 17.28 -13.32
CA TYR A 103 -14.71 17.10 -12.19
C TYR A 103 -14.58 18.18 -11.10
N GLY A 104 -13.61 19.08 -11.24
CA GLY A 104 -13.28 20.11 -10.26
C GLY A 104 -12.26 19.65 -9.22
N GLU A 105 -11.37 20.57 -8.82
CA GLU A 105 -10.28 20.32 -7.87
C GLU A 105 -10.78 19.76 -6.53
N GLU A 106 -11.80 20.40 -5.94
CA GLU A 106 -12.32 20.01 -4.64
C GLU A 106 -13.00 18.63 -4.67
N GLN A 107 -13.77 18.33 -5.71
CA GLN A 107 -14.42 17.02 -5.82
C GLN A 107 -13.40 15.90 -5.97
N VAL A 108 -12.37 16.09 -6.79
CA VAL A 108 -11.29 15.10 -6.95
C VAL A 108 -10.49 14.95 -5.65
N ARG A 109 -10.24 16.06 -4.94
CA ARG A 109 -9.59 16.04 -3.63
C ARG A 109 -10.39 15.22 -2.61
N LEU A 110 -11.71 15.40 -2.56
CA LEU A 110 -12.59 14.62 -1.69
C LEU A 110 -12.54 13.13 -2.02
N TRP A 111 -12.64 12.73 -3.29
CA TRP A 111 -12.50 11.33 -3.69
C TRP A 111 -11.13 10.73 -3.35
N GLN A 112 -10.06 11.53 -3.41
CA GLN A 112 -8.72 11.04 -3.10
C GLN A 112 -8.43 10.92 -1.60
N LYS A 113 -8.93 11.84 -0.79
CA LYS A 113 -8.45 12.08 0.56
C LYS A 113 -9.45 11.78 1.66
N SER A 114 -10.76 11.98 1.42
CA SER A 114 -11.78 11.82 2.44
C SER A 114 -11.90 10.38 2.94
N TRP A 115 -12.48 10.25 4.12
CA TRP A 115 -12.71 8.97 4.76
C TRP A 115 -13.82 8.17 4.05
N ASP A 116 -14.93 8.78 3.75
CA ASP A 116 -16.21 8.13 3.40
C ASP A 116 -16.79 8.51 2.02
N GLN A 117 -16.10 9.31 1.21
CA GLN A 117 -16.58 9.70 -0.12
C GLN A 117 -15.88 8.89 -1.22
N PRO A 118 -16.57 7.88 -1.82
CA PRO A 118 -16.00 7.12 -2.91
C PRO A 118 -16.07 7.88 -4.24
N PRO A 119 -15.15 7.63 -5.18
CA PRO A 119 -15.34 8.01 -6.57
C PRO A 119 -16.46 7.16 -7.20
N PRO A 120 -17.06 7.61 -8.33
CA PRO A 120 -18.10 6.85 -9.00
C PRO A 120 -17.66 5.41 -9.33
N GLY A 121 -18.43 4.43 -8.88
CA GLY A 121 -18.14 3.00 -9.07
C GLY A 121 -16.91 2.47 -8.31
N GLY A 122 -16.37 3.24 -7.37
CA GLY A 122 -15.18 2.88 -6.60
C GLY A 122 -15.42 2.73 -5.10
N GLU A 123 -14.33 2.61 -4.37
CA GLU A 123 -14.30 2.47 -2.90
C GLU A 123 -13.97 3.82 -2.22
N SER A 124 -14.58 4.07 -1.07
CA SER A 124 -14.08 5.03 -0.08
C SER A 124 -12.89 4.45 0.69
N LEU A 125 -12.18 5.28 1.45
CA LEU A 125 -11.13 4.78 2.36
C LEU A 125 -11.73 3.91 3.47
N LYS A 126 -12.98 4.20 3.90
CA LYS A 126 -13.74 3.40 4.85
C LYS A 126 -14.02 1.99 4.33
N ASP A 127 -14.34 1.84 3.04
CA ASP A 127 -14.55 0.52 2.43
C ASP A 127 -13.24 -0.29 2.42
N VAL A 128 -12.12 0.35 2.07
CA VAL A 128 -10.79 -0.27 2.17
C VAL A 128 -10.49 -0.71 3.60
N TYR A 129 -10.74 0.13 4.59
CA TYR A 129 -10.55 -0.17 6.00
C TYR A 129 -11.38 -1.40 6.42
N ASN A 130 -12.65 -1.42 6.05
CA ASN A 130 -13.58 -2.51 6.41
C ASN A 130 -13.18 -3.87 5.84
N ARG A 131 -12.43 -3.94 4.74
CA ARG A 131 -11.93 -5.21 4.19
C ARG A 131 -10.52 -5.58 4.65
N ILE A 132 -9.67 -4.58 4.94
CA ILE A 132 -8.28 -4.85 5.28
C ILE A 132 -8.08 -5.14 6.78
N ILE A 133 -8.84 -4.50 7.66
CA ILE A 133 -8.64 -4.66 9.12
C ILE A 133 -9.02 -6.06 9.60
N PRO A 134 -10.13 -6.70 9.18
CA PRO A 134 -10.38 -8.09 9.52
C PRO A 134 -9.26 -9.03 9.08
N PHE A 135 -8.72 -8.84 7.87
CA PHE A 135 -7.59 -9.62 7.38
C PHE A 135 -6.32 -9.39 8.24
N TYR A 136 -6.03 -8.13 8.58
CA TYR A 136 -4.90 -7.79 9.45
C TYR A 136 -5.00 -8.50 10.79
N GLN A 137 -6.15 -8.44 11.46
CA GLN A 137 -6.38 -9.05 12.76
C GLN A 137 -6.30 -10.58 12.72
N GLU A 138 -6.87 -11.20 11.70
CA GLU A 138 -6.92 -12.66 11.60
C GLU A 138 -5.57 -13.30 11.24
N TYR A 139 -4.76 -12.63 10.41
CA TYR A 139 -3.54 -13.22 9.87
C TYR A 139 -2.27 -12.51 10.33
N ILE A 140 -2.19 -11.19 10.15
CA ILE A 140 -0.96 -10.43 10.39
C ILE A 140 -0.73 -10.24 11.89
N GLU A 141 -1.71 -9.75 12.60
CA GLU A 141 -1.63 -9.53 14.05
C GLU A 141 -1.41 -10.85 14.81
N LYS A 142 -2.03 -11.95 14.34
CA LYS A 142 -1.80 -13.28 14.90
C LYS A 142 -0.35 -13.75 14.75
N ASP A 143 0.26 -13.53 13.60
CA ASP A 143 1.67 -13.85 13.38
C ASP A 143 2.59 -12.95 14.24
N LEU A 144 2.29 -11.67 14.37
CA LEU A 144 3.00 -10.74 15.27
C LEU A 144 2.94 -11.20 16.72
N LYS A 145 1.76 -11.62 17.22
CA LYS A 145 1.57 -12.18 18.56
C LYS A 145 2.37 -13.48 18.80
N GLN A 146 2.76 -14.17 17.73
CA GLN A 146 3.67 -15.33 17.78
C GLN A 146 5.15 -14.94 17.78
N GLY A 147 5.48 -13.65 17.83
CA GLY A 147 6.85 -13.14 17.84
C GLY A 147 7.51 -13.07 16.45
N LYS A 148 6.75 -13.19 15.36
CA LYS A 148 7.27 -13.08 14.00
C LYS A 148 7.39 -11.62 13.59
N ASN A 149 8.47 -11.30 12.88
CA ASN A 149 8.63 -10.00 12.21
C ASN A 149 7.97 -10.06 10.82
N ILE A 150 7.03 -9.18 10.58
CA ILE A 150 6.17 -9.20 9.39
C ILE A 150 6.44 -7.99 8.51
N LEU A 151 6.62 -8.22 7.20
CA LEU A 151 6.64 -7.17 6.19
C LEU A 151 5.32 -7.19 5.41
N VAL A 152 4.62 -6.06 5.39
CA VAL A 152 3.42 -5.86 4.56
C VAL A 152 3.77 -4.94 3.40
N ILE A 153 3.56 -5.40 2.17
CA ILE A 153 3.78 -4.60 0.96
C ILE A 153 2.45 -4.39 0.26
N THR A 154 2.01 -3.15 0.27
CA THR A 154 0.74 -2.79 -0.36
C THR A 154 0.76 -1.37 -0.94
N SER A 155 -0.40 -0.83 -1.27
CA SER A 155 -0.57 0.44 -1.95
C SER A 155 -0.97 1.55 -0.99
N HIS A 156 -1.04 2.79 -1.49
CA HIS A 156 -1.20 4.00 -0.70
C HIS A 156 -2.41 3.97 0.25
N ASN A 157 -3.62 3.69 -0.26
CA ASN A 157 -4.82 3.75 0.59
C ASN A 157 -4.95 2.55 1.52
N SER A 158 -4.45 1.38 1.11
CA SER A 158 -4.38 0.20 1.97
C SER A 158 -3.46 0.45 3.16
N LEU A 159 -2.31 1.10 2.94
CA LEU A 159 -1.44 1.54 4.04
C LEU A 159 -2.09 2.61 4.91
N ARG A 160 -2.79 3.59 4.33
CA ARG A 160 -3.53 4.59 5.11
C ARG A 160 -4.55 3.94 6.03
N ALA A 161 -5.26 2.91 5.58
CA ALA A 161 -6.21 2.17 6.39
C ALA A 161 -5.51 1.40 7.54
N LEU A 162 -4.40 0.73 7.27
CA LEU A 162 -3.61 0.04 8.29
C LEU A 162 -3.02 1.01 9.32
N ILE A 163 -2.41 2.09 8.87
CA ILE A 163 -1.81 3.10 9.74
C ILE A 163 -2.88 3.79 10.58
N LYS A 164 -4.05 4.11 9.99
CA LYS A 164 -5.18 4.64 10.75
C LYS A 164 -5.58 3.74 11.91
N TYR A 165 -5.61 2.43 11.69
CA TYR A 165 -5.92 1.44 12.72
C TYR A 165 -4.84 1.36 13.80
N ILE A 166 -3.57 1.29 13.39
CA ILE A 166 -2.44 1.10 14.31
C ILE A 166 -2.16 2.35 15.15
N GLU A 167 -2.24 3.53 14.54
CA GLU A 167 -1.96 4.82 15.18
C GLU A 167 -3.24 5.52 15.72
N GLU A 168 -4.41 4.88 15.61
CA GLU A 168 -5.72 5.42 16.07
C GLU A 168 -6.04 6.81 15.49
N ILE A 169 -5.62 7.06 14.23
CA ILE A 169 -5.85 8.35 13.55
C ILE A 169 -7.35 8.58 13.35
N SER A 170 -7.84 9.77 13.64
CA SER A 170 -9.25 10.13 13.44
C SER A 170 -9.66 10.18 11.96
N ASP A 171 -10.97 10.17 11.70
CA ASP A 171 -11.52 10.27 10.33
C ASP A 171 -11.21 11.64 9.68
N GLN A 172 -11.02 12.67 10.49
CA GLN A 172 -10.67 14.02 10.02
C GLN A 172 -9.16 14.13 9.73
N GLU A 173 -8.32 13.54 10.56
CA GLU A 173 -6.86 13.64 10.42
C GLU A 173 -6.30 12.77 9.31
N ILE A 174 -6.97 11.66 8.97
CA ILE A 174 -6.51 10.73 7.93
C ILE A 174 -6.35 11.40 6.55
N ILE A 175 -7.06 12.50 6.29
CA ILE A 175 -6.96 13.28 5.05
C ILE A 175 -5.53 13.78 4.79
N ASN A 176 -4.75 14.01 5.84
CA ASN A 176 -3.40 14.56 5.79
C ASN A 176 -2.31 13.50 5.63
N LEU A 177 -2.65 12.21 5.79
CA LEU A 177 -1.67 11.14 5.71
C LEU A 177 -1.27 10.85 4.26
N GLU A 178 -0.01 11.10 3.95
CA GLU A 178 0.63 10.75 2.68
C GLU A 178 1.74 9.73 2.90
N ILE A 179 1.88 8.81 1.96
CA ILE A 179 2.92 7.78 1.99
C ILE A 179 3.52 7.71 0.58
N LYS A 180 4.82 7.94 0.45
CA LYS A 180 5.53 7.92 -0.83
C LYS A 180 5.80 6.48 -1.30
N THR A 181 5.97 6.24 -2.60
CA THR A 181 6.42 4.94 -3.12
C THR A 181 7.78 4.57 -2.51
N GLY A 182 7.94 3.31 -2.08
CA GLY A 182 9.13 2.85 -1.38
C GLY A 182 9.32 3.44 0.04
N GLU A 183 8.31 4.14 0.58
CA GLU A 183 8.32 4.58 1.97
C GLU A 183 8.06 3.41 2.90
N LEU A 184 8.91 3.31 3.92
CA LEU A 184 8.86 2.30 4.98
C LEU A 184 8.43 2.93 6.30
N ARG A 185 7.49 2.28 6.98
CA ARG A 185 7.19 2.53 8.40
C ARG A 185 7.43 1.27 9.21
N GLU A 186 7.97 1.43 10.40
CA GLU A 186 8.29 0.35 11.33
C GLU A 186 7.57 0.57 12.66
N TYR A 187 7.00 -0.51 13.20
CA TYR A 187 6.32 -0.54 14.49
C TYR A 187 6.86 -1.70 15.32
N GLU A 188 7.08 -1.46 16.61
CA GLU A 188 7.28 -2.51 17.60
C GLU A 188 5.92 -2.95 18.17
N MET A 189 5.65 -4.25 18.12
CA MET A 189 4.35 -4.85 18.42
C MET A 189 4.44 -5.80 19.63
#